data_6e96893000ff3f138555c1ed991eab3c
#
_entry.id   6e96893000ff3f138555c1ed991eab3c
#
_cell.length_a   1.000
_cell.length_b   1.000
_cell.length_c   1.000
_cell.angle_alpha   90.00
_cell.angle_beta   90.00
_cell.angle_gamma   90.00
#
_symmetry.space_group_name_H-M   'P 1'
#
loop_
_entity.id
_entity.type
_entity.pdbx_description
1 polymer ?
#
loop_
_entity_poly.entity_id
_entity_poly.type
_entity_poly.pdbx_seq_one_letter_code
_entity_poly.pdbx_strand_id
1 'polypeptide(L)'
;MFTLRIGEGPSLETAITASREVLAELKQKGSTSFSFRPEGLAGALGSLVGTFSALTGTDTKNVGGVSLDKLGKQVCSLQREGNGLFAFPVLLNAQPVTLPALRATCTTDDGRADFYILDQPDYPLMLAWKLGEGSQLQVIKITYPPSPASPKSSQPAPPSAIEQQLKEKKKVDIYGIYFDFASDQLKPESTPVLEEIAGVLKDNPDWKLMVSGHTDNVGGDAYNLDLSKRRAAAVKQALVTQYQVAPERLSTDGFGASRPVDTNDTLAGRARNRRVELTRE
;
A
#
# COMPACT_ATOMS: atom_id res chain seq x y z
N MET A 1 -9.41 2.18 13.55
CA MET A 1 -9.96 2.61 12.26
C MET A 1 -8.84 2.44 11.25
N PHE A 2 -9.06 1.74 10.16
CA PHE A 2 -8.03 1.50 9.15
C PHE A 2 -8.32 2.34 7.92
N THR A 3 -7.31 2.97 7.36
CA THR A 3 -7.45 3.70 6.11
C THR A 3 -7.18 2.76 4.97
N LEU A 4 -8.19 2.49 4.14
CA LEU A 4 -8.06 1.73 2.91
C LEU A 4 -7.81 2.70 1.77
N ARG A 5 -6.72 2.49 1.03
CA ARG A 5 -6.46 3.21 -0.21
C ARG A 5 -6.49 2.22 -1.37
N ILE A 6 -7.30 2.51 -2.38
CA ILE A 6 -7.38 1.71 -3.61
C ILE A 6 -6.52 2.41 -4.66
N GLY A 7 -5.34 1.85 -4.94
CA GLY A 7 -4.37 2.46 -5.84
C GLY A 7 -3.88 3.82 -5.36
N GLU A 8 -3.74 4.79 -6.27
CA GLU A 8 -3.41 6.19 -5.95
C GLU A 8 -4.66 7.05 -5.73
N GLY A 9 -5.84 6.43 -5.65
CA GLY A 9 -7.13 7.09 -5.42
C GLY A 9 -7.32 7.66 -4.02
N PRO A 10 -8.48 8.28 -3.74
CA PRO A 10 -8.81 8.82 -2.44
C PRO A 10 -8.73 7.75 -1.34
N SER A 11 -8.33 8.16 -0.15
CA SER A 11 -8.32 7.28 1.01
C SER A 11 -9.75 7.03 1.49
N LEU A 12 -10.07 5.77 1.75
CA LEU A 12 -11.32 5.32 2.30
C LEU A 12 -11.10 4.82 3.71
N GLU A 13 -11.81 5.39 4.67
CA GLU A 13 -11.84 4.85 6.02
C GLU A 13 -12.90 3.76 6.08
N THR A 14 -12.46 2.51 6.28
CA THR A 14 -13.37 1.37 6.45
C THR A 14 -12.81 0.40 7.49
N ALA A 15 -13.70 -0.27 8.21
CA ALA A 15 -13.34 -1.35 9.12
C ALA A 15 -13.48 -2.68 8.38
N ILE A 16 -12.37 -3.25 7.95
CA ILE A 16 -12.31 -4.59 7.36
C ILE A 16 -11.74 -5.53 8.44
N THR A 17 -12.59 -5.93 9.37
CA THR A 17 -12.19 -6.85 10.44
C THR A 17 -13.01 -8.13 10.37
N ALA A 18 -12.37 -9.28 10.55
CA ALA A 18 -13.06 -10.49 10.98
C ALA A 18 -13.26 -10.42 12.50
N SER A 19 -14.29 -11.09 13.05
CA SER A 19 -14.40 -11.15 14.50
C SER A 19 -13.36 -12.12 15.09
N ARG A 20 -13.04 -11.96 16.38
CA ARG A 20 -12.14 -12.87 17.10
C ARG A 20 -12.69 -14.31 17.11
N GLU A 21 -14.01 -14.44 17.21
CA GLU A 21 -14.73 -15.70 17.19
C GLU A 21 -14.56 -16.41 15.84
N VAL A 22 -14.70 -15.70 14.73
CA VAL A 22 -14.48 -16.22 13.37
C VAL A 22 -13.06 -16.76 13.22
N LEU A 23 -12.05 -16.01 13.66
CA LEU A 23 -10.67 -16.47 13.61
C LEU A 23 -10.45 -17.71 14.48
N ALA A 24 -10.99 -17.73 15.71
CA ALA A 24 -10.86 -18.85 16.64
C ALA A 24 -11.53 -20.11 16.10
N GLU A 25 -12.75 -20.00 15.59
CA GLU A 25 -13.47 -21.13 15.01
C GLU A 25 -12.79 -21.70 13.77
N LEU A 26 -12.29 -20.85 12.86
CA LEU A 26 -11.50 -21.31 11.72
C LEU A 26 -10.24 -22.07 12.13
N LYS A 27 -9.60 -21.66 13.23
CA LYS A 27 -8.41 -22.36 13.76
C LYS A 27 -8.77 -23.70 14.39
N GLN A 28 -9.84 -23.76 15.15
CA GLN A 28 -10.23 -24.93 15.94
C GLN A 28 -11.05 -25.94 15.15
N LYS A 29 -12.05 -25.48 14.42
CA LYS A 29 -13.04 -26.32 13.75
C LYS A 29 -12.79 -26.43 12.24
N GLY A 30 -11.94 -25.60 11.67
CA GLY A 30 -11.71 -25.51 10.23
C GLY A 30 -12.84 -24.83 9.45
N SER A 31 -13.94 -24.47 10.11
CA SER A 31 -15.09 -23.81 9.47
C SER A 31 -15.84 -22.92 10.46
N THR A 32 -16.51 -21.88 9.92
CA THR A 32 -17.37 -20.99 10.71
C THR A 32 -18.42 -20.34 9.81
N SER A 33 -19.56 -19.93 10.40
CA SER A 33 -20.53 -19.09 9.70
C SER A 33 -20.00 -17.65 9.63
N PHE A 34 -20.01 -17.09 8.44
CA PHE A 34 -19.51 -15.75 8.19
C PHE A 34 -20.55 -14.93 7.43
N SER A 35 -20.79 -13.72 7.91
CA SER A 35 -21.64 -12.77 7.20
C SER A 35 -20.86 -11.49 6.94
N PHE A 36 -20.86 -11.02 5.71
CA PHE A 36 -20.26 -9.76 5.34
C PHE A 36 -21.24 -8.93 4.53
N ARG A 37 -21.12 -7.62 4.67
CA ARG A 37 -21.85 -6.67 3.86
C ARG A 37 -20.85 -5.96 2.98
N PRO A 38 -20.90 -6.19 1.67
CA PRO A 38 -20.11 -5.41 0.74
C PRO A 38 -20.52 -3.93 0.68
N GLU A 39 -21.60 -3.53 1.38
CA GLU A 39 -22.14 -2.15 1.35
C GLU A 39 -21.13 -1.08 1.78
N GLY A 40 -20.30 -1.34 2.78
CA GLY A 40 -19.21 -0.44 3.15
C GLY A 40 -18.21 -0.22 2.01
N LEU A 41 -18.00 -1.27 1.22
CA LEU A 41 -17.18 -1.26 0.02
C LEU A 41 -17.94 -0.67 -1.17
N ALA A 42 -19.25 -0.94 -1.30
CA ALA A 42 -20.11 -0.37 -2.33
C ALA A 42 -20.32 1.13 -2.14
N GLY A 43 -20.48 1.60 -0.89
CA GLY A 43 -20.51 3.03 -0.58
C GLY A 43 -19.18 3.72 -0.91
N ALA A 44 -18.09 3.03 -0.62
CA ALA A 44 -16.73 3.47 -0.91
C ALA A 44 -16.43 3.46 -2.41
N LEU A 45 -16.78 2.39 -3.10
CA LEU A 45 -16.70 2.29 -4.57
C LEU A 45 -17.74 3.21 -5.23
N GLY A 46 -18.94 3.36 -4.68
CA GLY A 46 -19.96 4.26 -5.20
C GLY A 46 -19.55 5.74 -5.16
N SER A 47 -18.82 6.17 -4.13
CA SER A 47 -18.23 7.51 -4.07
C SER A 47 -17.13 7.70 -5.13
N LEU A 48 -16.26 6.69 -5.32
CA LEU A 48 -15.23 6.69 -6.38
C LEU A 48 -15.85 6.65 -7.77
N VAL A 49 -16.89 5.84 -7.93
CA VAL A 49 -17.63 5.65 -9.18
C VAL A 49 -18.44 6.91 -9.53
N GLY A 50 -19.04 7.57 -8.55
CA GLY A 50 -19.72 8.84 -8.75
C GLY A 50 -18.78 9.92 -9.26
N THR A 51 -17.55 9.98 -8.73
CA THR A 51 -16.51 10.89 -9.20
C THR A 51 -16.00 10.52 -10.60
N PHE A 52 -15.86 9.22 -10.89
CA PHE A 52 -15.41 8.73 -12.20
C PHE A 52 -16.51 8.90 -13.28
N SER A 53 -17.78 8.68 -12.92
CA SER A 53 -18.94 8.92 -13.81
C SER A 53 -19.11 10.37 -14.19
N ALA A 54 -18.91 11.28 -13.23
CA ALA A 54 -18.91 12.71 -13.48
C ALA A 54 -17.80 13.16 -14.44
N LEU A 55 -16.66 12.43 -14.44
CA LEU A 55 -15.50 12.72 -15.30
C LEU A 55 -15.57 12.06 -16.68
N THR A 56 -16.21 10.88 -16.80
CA THR A 56 -16.18 10.07 -18.04
C THR A 56 -17.51 9.92 -18.74
N GLY A 57 -18.63 10.33 -18.11
CA GLY A 57 -19.99 10.21 -18.67
C GLY A 57 -20.48 8.76 -18.82
N THR A 58 -19.83 7.77 -18.21
CA THR A 58 -20.19 6.35 -18.29
C THR A 58 -21.19 5.93 -17.22
N ASP A 59 -22.15 5.08 -17.57
CA ASP A 59 -23.16 4.53 -16.63
C ASP A 59 -22.48 3.56 -15.63
N THR A 60 -22.55 3.91 -14.34
CA THR A 60 -21.75 3.35 -13.28
C THR A 60 -22.43 2.25 -12.47
N LYS A 61 -23.51 1.67 -12.98
CA LYS A 61 -24.21 0.56 -12.31
C LYS A 61 -23.36 -0.71 -12.22
N ASN A 62 -22.31 -0.83 -13.05
CA ASN A 62 -21.41 -1.97 -13.07
C ASN A 62 -19.96 -1.49 -13.02
N VAL A 63 -19.23 -1.81 -11.96
CA VAL A 63 -17.79 -1.54 -11.83
C VAL A 63 -17.04 -2.87 -11.77
N GLY A 64 -16.19 -3.10 -12.75
CA GLY A 64 -15.38 -4.33 -12.81
C GLY A 64 -16.19 -5.62 -12.92
N GLY A 65 -17.40 -5.56 -13.51
CA GLY A 65 -18.29 -6.73 -13.70
C GLY A 65 -19.17 -7.05 -12.49
N VAL A 66 -19.15 -6.22 -11.42
CA VAL A 66 -20.02 -6.37 -10.25
C VAL A 66 -21.18 -5.41 -10.34
N SER A 67 -22.43 -5.92 -10.32
CA SER A 67 -23.64 -5.11 -10.20
C SER A 67 -23.79 -4.62 -8.75
N LEU A 68 -23.71 -3.31 -8.54
CA LEU A 68 -23.82 -2.70 -7.22
C LEU A 68 -25.19 -2.92 -6.56
N ASP A 69 -26.24 -3.19 -7.35
CA ASP A 69 -27.61 -3.41 -6.88
C ASP A 69 -27.78 -4.78 -6.18
N LYS A 70 -26.84 -5.70 -6.34
CA LYS A 70 -26.90 -7.05 -5.76
C LYS A 70 -26.10 -7.23 -4.47
N LEU A 71 -25.52 -6.16 -3.93
CA LEU A 71 -24.66 -6.22 -2.76
C LEU A 71 -25.43 -6.24 -1.43
N GLY A 72 -26.35 -7.20 -1.27
CA GLY A 72 -27.00 -7.49 0.01
C GLY A 72 -26.08 -8.18 1.02
N LYS A 73 -26.57 -8.39 2.24
CA LYS A 73 -25.89 -9.19 3.25
C LYS A 73 -25.63 -10.60 2.70
N GLN A 74 -24.37 -10.93 2.47
CA GLN A 74 -23.95 -12.27 2.09
C GLN A 74 -23.68 -13.10 3.35
N VAL A 75 -24.23 -14.30 3.40
CA VAL A 75 -23.97 -15.26 4.47
C VAL A 75 -23.39 -16.51 3.86
N CYS A 76 -22.25 -16.94 4.34
CA CYS A 76 -21.63 -18.16 3.85
C CYS A 76 -20.93 -18.95 4.96
N SER A 77 -20.71 -20.24 4.71
CA SER A 77 -19.84 -21.07 5.55
C SER A 77 -18.41 -20.92 5.06
N LEU A 78 -17.59 -20.20 5.84
CA LEU A 78 -16.15 -20.13 5.61
C LEU A 78 -15.52 -21.49 5.92
N GLN A 79 -14.72 -22.01 5.00
CA GLN A 79 -13.92 -23.22 5.14
C GLN A 79 -12.44 -22.82 5.09
N ARG A 80 -11.67 -23.20 6.10
CA ARG A 80 -10.23 -22.99 6.11
C ARG A 80 -9.56 -23.85 5.04
N GLU A 81 -8.68 -23.26 4.25
CA GLU A 81 -7.86 -23.99 3.28
C GLU A 81 -6.48 -24.32 3.87
N GLY A 82 -6.24 -25.62 4.03
CA GLY A 82 -4.98 -26.14 4.58
C GLY A 82 -4.77 -25.87 6.07
N ASN A 83 -3.75 -26.48 6.64
CA ASN A 83 -3.39 -26.34 8.06
C ASN A 83 -2.31 -25.30 8.33
N GLY A 84 -1.66 -24.79 7.27
CA GLY A 84 -0.59 -23.79 7.36
C GLY A 84 -1.10 -22.36 7.37
N LEU A 85 -0.17 -21.44 7.62
CA LEU A 85 -0.37 -20.00 7.43
C LEU A 85 0.21 -19.58 6.09
N PHE A 86 -0.48 -18.69 5.41
CA PHE A 86 -0.01 -18.07 4.20
C PHE A 86 0.84 -16.84 4.54
N ALA A 87 2.01 -16.71 3.94
CA ALA A 87 2.87 -15.54 4.09
C ALA A 87 2.35 -14.40 3.19
N PHE A 88 1.51 -13.52 3.76
CA PHE A 88 0.84 -12.46 3.01
C PHE A 88 1.73 -11.21 2.88
N PRO A 89 2.10 -10.77 1.67
CA PRO A 89 2.99 -9.64 1.47
C PRO A 89 2.25 -8.31 1.65
N VAL A 90 2.79 -7.42 2.47
CA VAL A 90 2.31 -6.05 2.69
C VAL A 90 3.46 -5.07 2.88
N LEU A 91 3.17 -3.78 2.77
CA LEU A 91 4.03 -2.72 3.26
C LEU A 91 3.58 -2.31 4.67
N LEU A 92 4.39 -2.58 5.68
CA LEU A 92 4.14 -2.19 7.06
C LEU A 92 5.03 -0.99 7.39
N ASN A 93 4.42 0.17 7.67
CA ASN A 93 5.15 1.43 7.85
C ASN A 93 6.18 1.67 6.74
N ALA A 94 5.76 1.45 5.50
CA ALA A 94 6.58 1.57 4.29
C ALA A 94 7.75 0.56 4.16
N GLN A 95 7.82 -0.46 5.01
CA GLN A 95 8.78 -1.56 4.89
C GLN A 95 8.09 -2.82 4.36
N PRO A 96 8.67 -3.53 3.37
CA PRO A 96 8.12 -4.77 2.88
C PRO A 96 8.24 -5.87 3.94
N VAL A 97 7.10 -6.44 4.33
CA VAL A 97 7.02 -7.55 5.28
C VAL A 97 6.02 -8.60 4.81
N THR A 98 6.10 -9.79 5.39
CA THR A 98 5.05 -10.81 5.22
C THR A 98 4.31 -11.01 6.53
N LEU A 99 2.98 -10.99 6.48
CA LEU A 99 2.13 -11.23 7.64
C LEU A 99 1.56 -12.66 7.60
N PRO A 100 1.47 -13.35 8.74
CA PRO A 100 0.84 -14.66 8.80
C PRO A 100 -0.66 -14.52 8.58
N ALA A 101 -1.21 -15.20 7.58
CA ALA A 101 -2.63 -15.17 7.25
C ALA A 101 -3.23 -16.57 7.15
N LEU A 102 -4.45 -16.73 7.64
CA LEU A 102 -5.31 -17.87 7.35
C LEU A 102 -5.96 -17.64 6.00
N ARG A 103 -5.90 -18.64 5.13
CA ARG A 103 -6.72 -18.68 3.92
C ARG A 103 -8.00 -19.43 4.20
N ALA A 104 -9.12 -18.83 3.83
CA ALA A 104 -10.43 -19.46 3.94
C ALA A 104 -11.25 -19.17 2.67
N THR A 105 -12.16 -20.07 2.36
CA THR A 105 -13.03 -19.95 1.18
C THR A 105 -14.48 -20.12 1.57
N CYS A 106 -15.37 -19.53 0.82
CA CYS A 106 -16.79 -19.87 0.86
C CYS A 106 -17.41 -19.81 -0.53
N THR A 107 -18.55 -20.48 -0.68
CA THR A 107 -19.37 -20.40 -1.89
C THR A 107 -20.55 -19.49 -1.61
N THR A 108 -20.73 -18.48 -2.44
CA THR A 108 -21.88 -17.57 -2.46
C THR A 108 -22.69 -17.78 -3.72
N ASP A 109 -23.83 -17.11 -3.83
CA ASP A 109 -24.65 -17.15 -5.06
C ASP A 109 -23.88 -16.60 -6.28
N ASP A 110 -22.90 -15.69 -6.03
CA ASP A 110 -22.06 -15.09 -7.06
C ASP A 110 -20.77 -15.90 -7.35
N GLY A 111 -20.62 -17.10 -6.75
CA GLY A 111 -19.50 -17.99 -6.96
C GLY A 111 -18.62 -18.17 -5.73
N ARG A 112 -17.39 -18.69 -5.96
CA ARG A 112 -16.41 -18.90 -4.90
C ARG A 112 -15.77 -17.58 -4.46
N ALA A 113 -15.71 -17.40 -3.15
CA ALA A 113 -14.98 -16.29 -2.53
C ALA A 113 -13.77 -16.80 -1.75
N ASP A 114 -12.61 -16.20 -1.95
CA ASP A 114 -11.39 -16.47 -1.22
C ASP A 114 -11.10 -15.31 -0.25
N PHE A 115 -10.70 -15.63 0.98
CA PHE A 115 -10.39 -14.66 2.04
C PHE A 115 -9.02 -14.93 2.65
N TYR A 116 -8.29 -13.87 2.98
CA TYR A 116 -7.04 -13.92 3.72
C TYR A 116 -7.20 -13.11 5.00
N ILE A 117 -7.15 -13.77 6.14
CA ILE A 117 -7.39 -13.18 7.46
C ILE A 117 -6.08 -13.19 8.24
N LEU A 118 -5.64 -12.03 8.72
CA LEU A 118 -4.46 -11.92 9.57
C LEU A 118 -4.59 -12.81 10.80
N ASP A 119 -3.61 -13.69 11.01
CA ASP A 119 -3.55 -14.55 12.19
C ASP A 119 -3.07 -13.78 13.43
N GLN A 120 -3.88 -12.81 13.86
CA GLN A 120 -3.64 -12.00 15.04
C GLN A 120 -4.93 -11.93 15.87
N PRO A 121 -5.02 -12.64 17.01
CA PRO A 121 -6.26 -12.72 17.80
C PRO A 121 -6.80 -11.37 18.27
N ASP A 122 -5.91 -10.42 18.56
CA ASP A 122 -6.34 -9.09 19.04
C ASP A 122 -6.86 -8.20 17.94
N TYR A 123 -6.38 -8.39 16.71
CA TYR A 123 -6.71 -7.60 15.53
C TYR A 123 -6.82 -8.47 14.27
N PRO A 124 -7.86 -9.32 14.15
CA PRO A 124 -8.04 -10.17 12.97
C PRO A 124 -8.49 -9.33 11.77
N LEU A 125 -7.53 -8.81 11.03
CA LEU A 125 -7.75 -7.96 9.87
C LEU A 125 -7.98 -8.81 8.61
N MET A 126 -8.97 -8.46 7.81
CA MET A 126 -9.13 -9.01 6.46
C MET A 126 -8.06 -8.42 5.55
N LEU A 127 -7.05 -9.21 5.19
CA LEU A 127 -5.94 -8.76 4.34
C LEU A 127 -6.27 -8.78 2.86
N ALA A 128 -7.10 -9.72 2.44
CA ALA A 128 -7.60 -9.76 1.06
C ALA A 128 -8.89 -10.57 0.98
N TRP A 129 -9.68 -10.29 -0.06
CA TRP A 129 -10.72 -11.16 -0.54
C TRP A 129 -10.78 -11.10 -2.06
N LYS A 130 -11.23 -12.21 -2.67
CA LYS A 130 -11.48 -12.35 -4.11
C LYS A 130 -12.82 -12.99 -4.30
N LEU A 131 -13.69 -12.39 -5.12
CA LEU A 131 -15.01 -12.90 -5.51
C LEU A 131 -14.99 -13.28 -6.99
N GLY A 132 -15.16 -14.56 -7.30
CA GLY A 132 -15.15 -15.05 -8.67
C GLY A 132 -13.87 -14.65 -9.42
N GLU A 133 -14.00 -14.40 -10.73
CA GLU A 133 -12.86 -14.04 -11.59
C GLU A 133 -12.59 -12.53 -11.67
N GLY A 134 -13.51 -11.67 -11.20
CA GLY A 134 -13.48 -10.25 -11.53
C GLY A 134 -13.19 -9.29 -10.37
N SER A 135 -13.59 -9.61 -9.14
CA SER A 135 -13.53 -8.65 -8.03
C SER A 135 -12.55 -9.09 -6.95
N GLN A 136 -11.53 -8.28 -6.73
CA GLN A 136 -10.58 -8.55 -5.64
C GLN A 136 -10.23 -7.27 -4.89
N LEU A 137 -10.04 -7.40 -3.58
CA LEU A 137 -9.51 -6.36 -2.72
C LEU A 137 -8.32 -6.93 -1.94
N GLN A 138 -7.25 -6.16 -1.84
CA GLN A 138 -6.07 -6.57 -1.11
C GLN A 138 -5.51 -5.38 -0.32
N VAL A 139 -5.19 -5.61 0.95
CA VAL A 139 -4.41 -4.67 1.76
C VAL A 139 -2.97 -4.71 1.25
N ILE A 140 -2.51 -3.60 0.69
CA ILE A 140 -1.13 -3.48 0.19
C ILE A 140 -0.24 -2.74 1.17
N LYS A 141 -0.84 -1.98 2.09
CA LYS A 141 -0.11 -1.19 3.08
C LYS A 141 -0.87 -1.07 4.39
N ILE A 142 -0.13 -1.18 5.48
CA ILE A 142 -0.59 -0.90 6.84
C ILE A 142 0.33 0.17 7.42
N THR A 143 -0.25 1.24 7.96
CA THR A 143 0.48 2.29 8.66
C THR A 143 -0.02 2.35 10.09
N TYR A 144 0.88 2.20 11.05
CA TYR A 144 0.61 2.51 12.45
C TYR A 144 1.06 3.94 12.74
N PRO A 145 0.30 4.70 13.56
CA PRO A 145 0.81 5.95 14.07
C PRO A 145 2.14 5.69 14.80
N PRO A 146 3.10 6.62 14.74
CA PRO A 146 4.32 6.48 15.52
C PRO A 146 3.94 6.26 16.99
N SER A 147 4.56 5.27 17.63
CA SER A 147 4.42 5.08 19.09
C SER A 147 4.75 6.40 19.77
N PRO A 148 3.97 6.86 20.77
CA PRO A 148 4.31 8.09 21.47
C PRO A 148 5.77 7.98 21.92
N ALA A 149 6.58 8.95 21.49
CA ALA A 149 8.02 8.93 21.65
C ALA A 149 8.38 8.65 23.11
N SER A 150 9.11 7.58 23.35
CA SER A 150 9.81 7.39 24.61
C SER A 150 10.64 8.64 24.89
N PRO A 151 10.76 9.11 26.15
CA PRO A 151 11.48 10.33 26.47
C PRO A 151 12.89 10.26 25.87
N LYS A 152 13.28 11.34 25.17
CA LYS A 152 14.58 11.46 24.49
C LYS A 152 15.69 11.04 25.44
N SER A 153 16.26 9.86 25.21
CA SER A 153 17.51 9.47 25.84
C SER A 153 18.61 10.40 25.31
N SER A 154 19.51 10.82 26.16
CA SER A 154 20.67 11.64 25.82
C SER A 154 21.76 10.89 25.02
N GLN A 155 21.46 9.69 24.54
CA GLN A 155 22.32 8.92 23.63
C GLN A 155 22.04 9.31 22.18
N PRO A 156 23.07 9.38 21.30
CA PRO A 156 22.86 9.54 19.88
C PRO A 156 21.88 8.48 19.39
N ALA A 157 20.85 8.89 18.65
CA ALA A 157 19.90 7.96 18.05
C ALA A 157 20.65 6.95 17.17
N PRO A 158 20.30 5.66 17.19
CA PRO A 158 20.90 4.71 16.26
C PRO A 158 20.64 5.17 14.81
N PRO A 159 21.55 4.86 13.87
CA PRO A 159 21.37 5.21 12.46
C PRO A 159 20.02 4.73 11.96
N SER A 160 19.35 5.56 11.16
CA SER A 160 18.04 5.18 10.58
C SER A 160 18.18 3.98 9.63
N ALA A 161 17.10 3.28 9.36
CA ALA A 161 17.10 2.15 8.43
C ALA A 161 17.55 2.59 7.02
N ILE A 162 17.18 3.80 6.60
CA ILE A 162 17.63 4.42 5.34
C ILE A 162 19.14 4.61 5.36
N GLU A 163 19.67 5.19 6.44
CA GLU A 163 21.11 5.43 6.57
C GLU A 163 21.92 4.13 6.54
N GLN A 164 21.48 3.11 7.27
CA GLN A 164 22.15 1.81 7.28
C GLN A 164 22.19 1.18 5.88
N GLN A 165 21.06 1.16 5.16
CA GLN A 165 21.03 0.59 3.81
C GLN A 165 21.90 1.39 2.82
N LEU A 166 21.91 2.71 2.93
CA LEU A 166 22.78 3.55 2.10
C LEU A 166 24.27 3.36 2.43
N LYS A 167 24.62 3.08 3.70
CA LYS A 167 25.99 2.72 4.08
C LYS A 167 26.43 1.38 3.53
N GLU A 168 25.58 0.37 3.66
CA GLU A 168 25.92 -1.01 3.33
C GLU A 168 25.77 -1.30 1.83
N LYS A 169 24.66 -0.87 1.22
CA LYS A 169 24.26 -1.25 -0.15
C LYS A 169 24.36 -0.11 -1.15
N LYS A 170 24.68 1.10 -0.70
CA LYS A 170 24.62 2.35 -1.48
C LYS A 170 23.24 2.67 -2.08
N LYS A 171 22.21 1.88 -1.78
CA LYS A 171 20.90 1.95 -2.40
C LYS A 171 19.81 1.56 -1.40
N VAL A 172 18.67 2.25 -1.46
CA VAL A 172 17.47 1.93 -0.67
C VAL A 172 16.20 2.26 -1.45
N ASP A 173 15.22 1.35 -1.41
CA ASP A 173 13.88 1.57 -1.94
C ASP A 173 12.98 2.21 -0.87
N ILE A 174 12.35 3.33 -1.22
CA ILE A 174 11.48 4.12 -0.34
C ILE A 174 10.03 3.96 -0.78
N TYR A 175 9.19 3.45 0.12
CA TYR A 175 7.76 3.21 -0.09
C TYR A 175 6.85 4.18 0.67
N GLY A 176 7.43 5.12 1.42
CA GLY A 176 6.71 6.09 2.24
C GLY A 176 6.47 7.45 1.59
N ILE A 177 6.83 7.61 0.32
CA ILE A 177 6.59 8.83 -0.45
C ILE A 177 5.32 8.66 -1.27
N TYR A 178 4.34 9.54 -1.06
CA TYR A 178 3.01 9.47 -1.66
C TYR A 178 2.76 10.69 -2.52
N PHE A 179 2.10 10.44 -3.66
CA PHE A 179 1.67 11.46 -4.60
C PHE A 179 0.15 11.42 -4.77
N ASP A 180 -0.43 12.49 -5.25
CA ASP A 180 -1.79 12.47 -5.74
C ASP A 180 -1.91 11.59 -6.99
N PHE A 181 -3.15 11.15 -7.27
CA PHE A 181 -3.41 10.29 -8.42
C PHE A 181 -2.93 10.93 -9.72
N ALA A 182 -2.18 10.17 -10.53
CA ALA A 182 -1.61 10.62 -11.81
C ALA A 182 -0.82 11.95 -11.75
N SER A 183 -0.28 12.30 -10.57
CA SER A 183 0.35 13.57 -10.25
C SER A 183 1.73 13.40 -9.66
N ASP A 184 2.51 14.46 -9.63
CA ASP A 184 3.77 14.64 -8.93
C ASP A 184 3.62 15.46 -7.63
N GLN A 185 2.38 15.86 -7.29
CA GLN A 185 2.10 16.57 -6.05
C GLN A 185 2.28 15.62 -4.84
N LEU A 186 3.22 15.97 -3.96
CA LEU A 186 3.49 15.22 -2.73
C LEU A 186 2.35 15.38 -1.74
N LYS A 187 1.98 14.27 -1.10
CA LYS A 187 1.00 14.26 -0.03
C LYS A 187 1.65 14.51 1.33
N PRO A 188 0.91 15.11 2.29
CA PRO A 188 1.41 15.36 3.65
C PRO A 188 1.94 14.11 4.36
N GLU A 189 1.39 12.93 4.04
CA GLU A 189 1.82 11.65 4.60
C GLU A 189 3.27 11.27 4.24
N SER A 190 3.88 11.96 3.26
CA SER A 190 5.29 11.80 2.90
C SER A 190 6.25 12.51 3.86
N THR A 191 5.76 13.46 4.66
CA THR A 191 6.56 14.31 5.56
C THR A 191 7.52 13.50 6.45
N PRO A 192 7.11 12.44 7.16
CA PRO A 192 8.03 11.71 8.05
C PRO A 192 9.23 11.10 7.32
N VAL A 193 9.02 10.62 6.11
CA VAL A 193 10.10 10.00 5.30
C VAL A 193 11.01 11.06 4.70
N LEU A 194 10.46 12.20 4.27
CA LEU A 194 11.26 13.32 3.79
C LEU A 194 12.14 13.89 4.90
N GLU A 195 11.62 13.99 6.13
CA GLU A 195 12.39 14.39 7.32
C GLU A 195 13.53 13.40 7.62
N GLU A 196 13.27 12.09 7.54
CA GLU A 196 14.28 11.06 7.73
C GLU A 196 15.40 11.18 6.69
N ILE A 197 15.06 11.33 5.39
CA ILE A 197 16.05 11.51 4.31
C ILE A 197 16.88 12.77 4.54
N ALA A 198 16.24 13.87 4.91
CA ALA A 198 16.95 15.13 5.22
C ALA A 198 17.88 14.97 6.43
N GLY A 199 17.45 14.27 7.48
CA GLY A 199 18.26 13.91 8.64
C GLY A 199 19.50 13.12 8.25
N VAL A 200 19.34 12.08 7.44
CA VAL A 200 20.47 11.27 6.91
C VAL A 200 21.47 12.15 6.17
N LEU A 201 21.02 13.06 5.32
CA LEU A 201 21.88 13.97 4.59
C LEU A 201 22.57 14.99 5.53
N LYS A 202 21.91 15.43 6.58
CA LYS A 202 22.48 16.33 7.59
C LYS A 202 23.59 15.65 8.38
N ASP A 203 23.37 14.39 8.77
CA ASP A 203 24.33 13.61 9.55
C ASP A 203 25.52 13.11 8.71
N ASN A 204 25.36 13.11 7.37
CA ASN A 204 26.39 12.71 6.42
C ASN A 204 26.64 13.82 5.38
N PRO A 205 27.37 14.89 5.71
CA PRO A 205 27.51 16.09 4.88
C PRO A 205 28.17 15.85 3.52
N ASP A 206 29.00 14.84 3.38
CA ASP A 206 29.69 14.49 2.13
C ASP A 206 28.84 13.64 1.18
N TRP A 207 27.67 13.17 1.62
CA TRP A 207 26.85 12.30 0.78
C TRP A 207 26.08 13.08 -0.27
N LYS A 208 26.09 12.52 -1.47
CA LYS A 208 25.19 12.90 -2.56
C LYS A 208 24.24 11.76 -2.86
N LEU A 209 23.00 12.08 -3.14
CA LEU A 209 21.96 11.09 -3.43
C LEU A 209 21.35 11.34 -4.79
N MET A 210 21.25 10.28 -5.58
CA MET A 210 20.37 10.22 -6.74
C MET A 210 19.00 9.76 -6.29
N VAL A 211 17.97 10.55 -6.60
CA VAL A 211 16.56 10.25 -6.36
C VAL A 211 15.96 9.73 -7.66
N SER A 212 15.57 8.48 -7.67
CA SER A 212 15.02 7.80 -8.86
C SER A 212 13.55 7.46 -8.68
N GLY A 213 12.70 7.89 -9.61
CA GLY A 213 11.27 7.56 -9.61
C GLY A 213 10.97 6.30 -10.40
N HIS A 214 10.03 5.49 -9.89
CA HIS A 214 9.55 4.27 -10.54
C HIS A 214 8.03 4.19 -10.51
N THR A 215 7.44 3.54 -11.52
CA THR A 215 6.01 3.23 -11.60
C THR A 215 5.80 1.72 -11.72
N ASP A 216 4.56 1.29 -11.64
CA ASP A 216 4.14 0.00 -12.17
C ASP A 216 3.93 0.09 -13.69
N ASN A 217 3.46 -1.01 -14.30
CA ASN A 217 3.20 -1.10 -15.75
C ASN A 217 1.81 -0.62 -16.17
N VAL A 218 1.03 -0.02 -15.28
CA VAL A 218 -0.29 0.53 -15.64
C VAL A 218 -0.08 1.88 -16.33
N GLY A 219 -0.62 2.01 -17.54
CA GLY A 219 -0.42 3.17 -18.39
C GLY A 219 0.64 2.95 -19.47
N GLY A 220 0.88 3.96 -20.29
CA GLY A 220 1.86 3.89 -21.38
C GLY A 220 3.28 4.18 -20.88
N ASP A 221 4.29 3.55 -21.52
CA ASP A 221 5.70 3.67 -21.11
C ASP A 221 6.20 5.12 -21.11
N ALA A 222 5.86 5.90 -22.14
CA ALA A 222 6.27 7.31 -22.25
C ALA A 222 5.66 8.16 -21.11
N TYR A 223 4.39 7.92 -20.77
CA TYR A 223 3.71 8.58 -19.66
C TYR A 223 4.36 8.21 -18.31
N ASN A 224 4.59 6.91 -18.08
CA ASN A 224 5.21 6.42 -16.85
C ASN A 224 6.64 6.95 -16.68
N LEU A 225 7.39 7.05 -17.77
CA LEU A 225 8.75 7.62 -17.76
C LEU A 225 8.70 9.11 -17.36
N ASP A 226 7.82 9.89 -17.98
CA ASP A 226 7.64 11.32 -17.65
C ASP A 226 7.16 11.50 -16.19
N LEU A 227 6.12 10.76 -15.77
CA LEU A 227 5.58 10.83 -14.42
C LEU A 227 6.65 10.50 -13.37
N SER A 228 7.47 9.47 -13.60
CA SER A 228 8.52 9.07 -12.68
C SER A 228 9.62 10.14 -12.54
N LYS A 229 9.99 10.81 -13.64
CA LYS A 229 10.94 11.94 -13.61
C LYS A 229 10.38 13.13 -12.83
N ARG A 230 9.13 13.53 -13.09
CA ARG A 230 8.48 14.61 -12.35
C ARG A 230 8.36 14.31 -10.86
N ARG A 231 8.03 13.08 -10.47
CA ARG A 231 7.97 12.63 -9.08
C ARG A 231 9.34 12.70 -8.39
N ALA A 232 10.40 12.26 -9.04
CA ALA A 232 11.76 12.39 -8.51
C ALA A 232 12.16 13.86 -8.32
N ALA A 233 11.82 14.71 -9.28
CA ALA A 233 12.06 16.15 -9.19
C ALA A 233 11.26 16.81 -8.05
N ALA A 234 10.00 16.40 -7.82
CA ALA A 234 9.19 16.90 -6.72
C ALA A 234 9.78 16.54 -5.35
N VAL A 235 10.30 15.30 -5.19
CA VAL A 235 11.02 14.89 -3.96
C VAL A 235 12.26 15.76 -3.75
N LYS A 236 13.11 15.94 -4.77
CA LYS A 236 14.27 16.84 -4.68
C LYS A 236 13.84 18.25 -4.28
N GLN A 237 12.82 18.79 -4.94
CA GLN A 237 12.31 20.13 -4.65
C GLN A 237 11.87 20.26 -3.20
N ALA A 238 11.14 19.28 -2.65
CA ALA A 238 10.73 19.28 -1.25
C ALA A 238 11.93 19.24 -0.29
N LEU A 239 12.92 18.38 -0.55
CA LEU A 239 14.14 18.29 0.26
C LEU A 239 14.93 19.62 0.26
N VAL A 240 15.00 20.29 -0.88
CA VAL A 240 15.69 21.59 -1.00
C VAL A 240 14.91 22.69 -0.30
N THR A 241 13.60 22.83 -0.57
CA THR A 241 12.83 24.00 -0.13
C THR A 241 12.33 23.89 1.32
N GLN A 242 11.96 22.70 1.77
CA GLN A 242 11.39 22.50 3.11
C GLN A 242 12.44 22.10 4.14
N TYR A 243 13.48 21.37 3.71
CA TYR A 243 14.51 20.83 4.61
C TYR A 243 15.91 21.41 4.39
N GLN A 244 16.04 22.38 3.49
CA GLN A 244 17.28 23.13 3.24
C GLN A 244 18.46 22.24 2.81
N VAL A 245 18.19 21.14 2.16
CA VAL A 245 19.23 20.30 1.55
C VAL A 245 19.83 21.02 0.36
N ALA A 246 21.16 21.13 0.30
CA ALA A 246 21.84 21.80 -0.80
C ALA A 246 21.54 21.09 -2.16
N PRO A 247 21.06 21.81 -3.19
CA PRO A 247 20.56 21.22 -4.42
C PRO A 247 21.62 20.42 -5.21
N GLU A 248 22.90 20.77 -5.06
CA GLU A 248 24.05 20.07 -5.65
C GLU A 248 24.34 18.71 -5.03
N ARG A 249 23.71 18.41 -3.91
CA ARG A 249 23.77 17.10 -3.24
C ARG A 249 22.70 16.12 -3.73
N LEU A 250 21.80 16.58 -4.60
CA LEU A 250 20.68 15.79 -5.08
C LEU A 250 20.65 15.79 -6.61
N SER A 251 20.76 14.62 -7.20
CA SER A 251 20.46 14.34 -8.61
C SER A 251 19.11 13.63 -8.73
N THR A 252 18.46 13.69 -9.88
CA THR A 252 17.16 13.05 -10.11
C THR A 252 17.12 12.31 -11.44
N ASP A 253 16.45 11.17 -11.46
CA ASP A 253 16.10 10.46 -12.69
C ASP A 253 14.74 9.75 -12.55
N GLY A 254 14.20 9.24 -13.65
CA GLY A 254 12.96 8.48 -13.67
C GLY A 254 13.07 7.33 -14.64
N PHE A 255 12.60 6.16 -14.22
CA PHE A 255 12.70 4.92 -14.97
C PHE A 255 11.34 4.35 -15.39
N GLY A 256 10.22 5.03 -15.03
CA GLY A 256 8.88 4.49 -15.30
C GLY A 256 8.76 3.05 -14.81
N ALA A 257 8.20 2.18 -15.65
CA ALA A 257 8.04 0.75 -15.38
C ALA A 257 9.24 -0.12 -15.79
N SER A 258 10.32 0.47 -16.32
CA SER A 258 11.44 -0.30 -16.94
C SER A 258 12.33 -1.06 -15.96
N ARG A 259 12.26 -0.73 -14.65
CA ARG A 259 13.09 -1.36 -13.61
C ARG A 259 12.21 -1.88 -12.45
N PRO A 260 11.40 -2.92 -12.70
CA PRO A 260 10.56 -3.50 -11.67
C PRO A 260 11.41 -4.23 -10.62
N VAL A 261 10.99 -4.16 -9.36
CA VAL A 261 11.56 -4.96 -8.24
C VAL A 261 10.69 -6.16 -7.91
N ASP A 262 9.50 -6.22 -8.48
CA ASP A 262 8.56 -7.32 -8.32
C ASP A 262 7.68 -7.47 -9.58
N THR A 263 6.91 -8.59 -9.65
CA THR A 263 5.98 -8.81 -10.75
C THR A 263 4.90 -7.72 -10.80
N ASN A 264 4.54 -7.29 -12.01
CA ASN A 264 3.41 -6.39 -12.24
C ASN A 264 2.06 -7.12 -12.32
N ASP A 265 2.03 -8.45 -12.25
CA ASP A 265 0.80 -9.25 -12.38
C ASP A 265 -0.08 -9.16 -11.12
N THR A 266 0.53 -8.89 -9.97
CA THR A 266 -0.17 -8.80 -8.69
C THR A 266 -0.31 -7.35 -8.20
N LEU A 267 -1.37 -7.07 -7.43
CA LEU A 267 -1.54 -5.75 -6.78
C LEU A 267 -0.37 -5.43 -5.85
N ALA A 268 0.11 -6.43 -5.09
CA ALA A 268 1.23 -6.26 -4.18
C ALA A 268 2.54 -5.98 -4.92
N GLY A 269 2.80 -6.67 -6.02
CA GLY A 269 3.99 -6.45 -6.84
C GLY A 269 3.97 -5.06 -7.49
N ARG A 270 2.84 -4.63 -8.06
CA ARG A 270 2.68 -3.27 -8.57
C ARG A 270 2.89 -2.22 -7.48
N ALA A 271 2.39 -2.45 -6.26
CA ALA A 271 2.62 -1.53 -5.14
C ALA A 271 4.10 -1.39 -4.78
N ARG A 272 4.89 -2.48 -4.87
CA ARG A 272 6.34 -2.43 -4.67
C ARG A 272 7.07 -1.75 -5.84
N ASN A 273 6.55 -1.86 -7.05
CA ASN A 273 7.13 -1.18 -8.21
C ASN A 273 6.94 0.34 -8.15
N ARG A 274 5.83 0.82 -7.59
CA ARG A 274 5.59 2.26 -7.33
C ARG A 274 6.42 2.73 -6.13
N ARG A 275 7.65 3.15 -6.36
CA ARG A 275 8.60 3.55 -5.32
C ARG A 275 9.47 4.72 -5.75
N VAL A 276 10.10 5.32 -4.78
CA VAL A 276 11.27 6.18 -4.97
C VAL A 276 12.50 5.40 -4.50
N GLU A 277 13.55 5.40 -5.29
CA GLU A 277 14.81 4.77 -4.97
C GLU A 277 15.85 5.85 -4.68
N LEU A 278 16.59 5.72 -3.58
CA LEU A 278 17.74 6.56 -3.29
C LEU A 278 19.02 5.78 -3.54
N THR A 279 19.93 6.37 -4.27
CA THR A 279 21.27 5.81 -4.50
C THR A 279 22.32 6.81 -4.03
N ARG A 280 23.26 6.36 -3.18
CA ARG A 280 24.40 7.17 -2.74
C ARG A 280 25.47 7.16 -3.82
N GLU A 281 25.83 8.34 -4.32
CA GLU A 281 26.90 8.57 -5.30
C GLU A 281 28.30 8.57 -4.65
#